data_9ee40721939fcceb0fe66351bdd4777e
#
_entry.id   9ee40721939fcceb0fe66351bdd4777e
#
_cell.length_a   1.000
_cell.length_b   1.000
_cell.length_c   1.000
_cell.angle_alpha   90.00
_cell.angle_beta   90.00
_cell.angle_gamma   90.00
#
_symmetry.space_group_name_H-M   'P 1'
#
loop_
_entity.id
_entity.type
_entity.pdbx_description
1 polymer ?
#
loop_
_entity_poly.entity_id
_entity_poly.type
_entity_poly.pdbx_seq_one_letter_code
_entity_poly.pdbx_strand_id
1 'polypeptide(L)' 'MSPPDRIRLPLRWQFVPVEDKRDRSVRWEWRAYSQTGNLVMSSSGDFDTLTACMEDAKERGYGGTP' A
#
# COMPACT_ATOMS: atom_id res chain seq x y z
N MET A 1 18.89 -2.09 -24.69
CA MET A 1 18.41 -2.19 -24.45
C MET A 1 18.02 -2.63 -23.48
N SER A 2 17.90 -2.79 -22.85
CA SER A 2 17.46 -3.21 -22.04
C SER A 2 16.79 -2.79 -21.22
N PRO A 3 15.84 -2.55 -21.21
CA PRO A 3 15.14 -1.95 -20.34
C PRO A 3 15.09 -2.61 -19.11
N PRO A 4 15.68 -2.08 -18.22
CA PRO A 4 15.72 -2.59 -16.95
C PRO A 4 14.40 -2.66 -16.29
N ASP A 5 13.48 -1.91 -16.75
CA ASP A 5 12.26 -1.91 -16.05
C ASP A 5 11.60 -3.23 -16.12
N ARG A 6 11.97 -4.06 -17.02
CA ARG A 6 11.38 -5.27 -17.02
C ARG A 6 11.85 -6.08 -15.91
N ILE A 7 12.85 -5.70 -15.21
CA ILE A 7 13.29 -6.42 -14.12
C ILE A 7 12.74 -5.87 -12.88
N ARG A 8 11.82 -4.92 -12.97
CA ARG A 8 11.28 -4.34 -11.82
C ARG A 8 10.59 -5.39 -11.01
N LEU A 9 10.98 -5.62 -9.79
CA LEU A 9 10.35 -6.59 -8.94
C LEU A 9 9.09 -6.01 -8.36
N PRO A 10 8.08 -6.83 -8.13
CA PRO A 10 6.85 -6.31 -7.55
C PRO A 10 7.07 -5.87 -6.12
N LEU A 11 6.36 -4.85 -5.72
CA LEU A 11 6.39 -4.43 -4.34
C LEU A 11 5.47 -5.31 -3.52
N ARG A 12 5.76 -5.40 -2.24
CA ARG A 12 4.93 -6.15 -1.32
C ARG A 12 4.03 -5.16 -0.61
N TRP A 13 2.74 -5.30 -0.80
CA TRP A 13 1.78 -4.34 -0.28
C TRP A 13 1.11 -4.88 0.97
N GLN A 14 0.93 -4.02 1.95
CA GLN A 14 0.23 -4.37 3.17
C GLN A 14 -0.83 -3.35 3.46
N PHE A 15 -1.98 -3.81 3.89
CA PHE A 15 -3.06 -2.93 4.30
C PHE A 15 -3.23 -3.11 5.79
N VAL A 16 -3.01 -2.05 6.54
CA VAL A 16 -2.85 -2.11 7.97
C VAL A 16 -3.99 -1.39 8.66
N PRO A 17 -4.71 -2.06 9.56
CA PRO A 17 -5.75 -1.37 10.32
C PRO A 17 -5.10 -0.57 11.43
N VAL A 18 -5.59 0.65 11.59
CA VAL A 18 -5.07 1.55 12.61
C VAL A 18 -6.25 2.00 13.43
N GLU A 19 -6.20 1.78 14.72
CA GLU A 19 -7.28 2.19 15.59
C GLU A 19 -7.09 3.64 16.02
N ASP A 20 -8.14 4.43 15.87
CA ASP A 20 -8.11 5.80 16.36
C ASP A 20 -8.55 5.74 17.81
N LYS A 21 -7.67 6.11 18.71
CA LYS A 21 -7.95 5.98 20.13
C LYS A 21 -9.02 6.93 20.62
N ARG A 22 -9.29 7.97 19.86
CA ARG A 22 -10.26 8.93 20.31
C ARG A 22 -11.69 8.42 20.21
N ASP A 23 -12.00 7.72 19.12
CA ASP A 23 -13.35 7.24 18.94
C ASP A 23 -13.41 5.74 18.68
N ARG A 24 -12.27 5.08 18.80
CA ARG A 24 -12.21 3.64 18.63
C ARG A 24 -12.55 3.16 17.24
N SER A 25 -12.57 4.04 16.27
CA SER A 25 -12.82 3.62 14.90
C SER A 25 -11.55 3.01 14.35
N VAL A 26 -11.72 2.16 13.35
CA VAL A 26 -10.59 1.54 12.69
C VAL A 26 -10.46 2.19 11.33
N ARG A 27 -9.26 2.64 11.04
CA ARG A 27 -8.97 3.23 9.75
C ARG A 27 -7.87 2.40 9.10
N TRP A 28 -7.69 2.57 7.81
CA TRP A 28 -6.78 1.73 7.05
C TRP A 28 -5.70 2.55 6.39
N GLU A 29 -4.50 2.01 6.37
CA GLU A 29 -3.43 2.63 5.61
C GLU A 29 -2.72 1.54 4.85
N TRP A 30 -2.00 1.90 3.81
CA TRP A 30 -1.27 0.92 3.04
C TRP A 30 0.21 1.26 3.04
N ARG A 31 1.02 0.23 2.92
CA ARG A 31 2.46 0.36 2.87
C ARG A 31 2.97 -0.57 1.79
N ALA A 32 3.99 -0.14 1.07
CA ALA A 32 4.59 -0.94 0.02
C ALA A 32 6.07 -1.12 0.33
N TYR A 33 6.50 -2.36 0.28
CA TYR A 33 7.86 -2.73 0.63
C TYR A 33 8.56 -3.34 -0.56
N SER A 34 9.89 -3.15 -0.62
CA SER A 34 10.67 -3.80 -1.63
C SER A 34 10.82 -5.28 -1.30
N GLN A 35 11.38 -6.02 -2.22
CA GLN A 35 11.60 -7.44 -1.99
C GLN A 35 12.55 -7.68 -0.82
N THR A 36 13.39 -6.72 -0.51
CA THR A 36 14.32 -6.86 0.60
C THR A 36 13.72 -6.37 1.91
N GLY A 37 12.47 -5.92 1.89
CA GLY A 37 11.81 -5.54 3.13
C GLY A 37 11.91 -4.08 3.49
N ASN A 38 12.42 -3.26 2.61
CA ASN A 38 12.51 -1.83 2.89
C ASN A 38 11.25 -1.11 2.49
N LEU A 39 10.80 -0.18 3.31
CA LEU A 39 9.62 0.59 2.99
C LEU A 39 9.91 1.50 1.82
N VAL A 40 9.14 1.40 0.76
CA VAL A 40 9.32 2.20 -0.42
C VAL A 40 8.33 3.36 -0.45
N MET A 41 7.08 3.11 -0.10
CA MET A 41 6.10 4.18 -0.02
C MET A 41 4.96 3.75 0.87
N SER A 42 4.17 4.71 1.29
CA SER A 42 3.03 4.43 2.14
C SER A 42 1.95 5.44 1.82
N SER A 43 0.75 5.20 2.32
CA SER A 43 -0.35 6.12 2.08
C SER A 43 -0.06 7.43 2.81
N SER A 44 -0.55 8.52 2.26
CA SER A 44 -0.34 9.81 2.88
C SER A 44 -1.26 10.03 4.05
N GLY A 45 -2.23 9.16 4.25
CA GLY A 45 -3.13 9.24 5.37
C GLY A 45 -3.83 7.93 5.52
N ASP A 46 -4.92 7.92 6.25
CA ASP A 46 -5.67 6.70 6.45
C ASP A 46 -7.04 6.84 5.82
N PHE A 47 -7.75 5.73 5.72
CA PHE A 47 -9.02 5.67 5.02
C PHE A 47 -10.06 5.00 5.89
N ASP A 48 -11.31 5.39 5.71
CA ASP A 48 -12.39 4.86 6.51
C ASP A 48 -12.64 3.39 6.22
N THR A 49 -12.38 2.95 5.02
CA THR A 49 -12.67 1.58 4.64
C THR A 49 -11.47 0.97 3.94
N LEU A 50 -11.41 -0.33 3.99
CA LEU A 50 -10.38 -1.04 3.28
C LEU A 50 -10.49 -0.82 1.78
N THR A 51 -11.71 -0.77 1.27
CA THR A 51 -11.90 -0.56 -0.17
C THR A 51 -11.31 0.77 -0.61
N ALA A 52 -11.57 1.83 0.14
CA ALA A 52 -11.03 3.14 -0.22
C ALA A 52 -9.50 3.11 -0.16
N CYS A 53 -8.96 2.43 0.82
CA CYS A 53 -7.51 2.30 0.96
C CYS A 53 -6.92 1.55 -0.24
N MET A 54 -7.55 0.47 -0.64
CA MET A 54 -7.07 -0.29 -1.77
C MET A 54 -7.15 0.49 -3.06
N GLU A 55 -8.16 1.31 -3.22
CA GLU A 55 -8.28 2.11 -4.43
C GLU A 55 -7.21 3.17 -4.50
N ASP A 56 -6.86 3.75 -3.37
CA ASP A 56 -5.77 4.70 -3.36
C ASP A 56 -4.46 4.00 -3.70
N ALA A 57 -4.25 2.82 -3.16
CA ALA A 57 -3.04 2.07 -3.45
C ALA A 57 -2.94 1.74 -4.93
N LYS A 58 -4.07 1.45 -5.58
CA LYS A 58 -4.04 1.14 -7.00
C LYS A 58 -3.56 2.32 -7.82
N GLU A 59 -3.85 3.52 -7.39
CA GLU A 59 -3.38 4.69 -8.10
C GLU A 59 -1.88 4.85 -7.96
N ARG A 60 -1.30 4.18 -6.99
CA ARG A 60 0.13 4.25 -6.77
C ARG A 60 0.86 3.04 -7.30
N GLY A 61 0.14 2.10 -7.91
CA GLY A 61 0.79 0.95 -8.52
C GLY A 61 0.38 -0.39 -8.00
N TYR A 62 -0.50 -0.45 -7.01
CA TYR A 62 -0.94 -1.73 -6.49
C TYR A 62 -1.76 -2.44 -7.56
N GLY A 63 -1.32 -3.61 -7.95
CA GLY A 63 -1.99 -4.34 -9.00
C GLY A 63 -3.30 -4.94 -8.57
N GLY A 64 -3.37 -5.36 -7.36
CA GLY A 64 -4.64 -5.88 -6.84
C GLY A 64 -4.93 -7.28 -7.21
N THR A 65 -4.39 -7.77 -8.25
CA THR A 65 -4.64 -9.08 -8.60
C THR A 65 -3.50 -9.65 -9.20
N PRO A 66 -3.40 -10.84 -9.16
CA PRO A 66 -2.34 -11.55 -9.81
C PRO A 66 -2.47 -11.52 -11.27
#